data_0a7fadf658871291447e13b366a63a1e
#
_entry.id   0a7fadf658871291447e13b366a63a1e
#
_cell.length_a   1.000
_cell.length_b   1.000
_cell.length_c   1.000
_cell.angle_alpha   90.00
_cell.angle_beta   90.00
_cell.angle_gamma   90.00
#
_symmetry.space_group_name_H-M   'P 1'
#
loop_
_entity.id
_entity.type
_entity.pdbx_description
1 polymer ?
#
loop_
_entity_poly.entity_id
_entity_poly.type
_entity_poly.pdbx_seq_one_letter_code
_entity_poly.pdbx_strand_id
1 'polypeptide(L)'
;MFFTLKIIIPLIFSLLVPLPLALAQNNLIDRIQHMEKSIVTVQTELTRMMQTEPPRAATYYRTAAGLVIDSSGIIVTNTHTIIHAPFIFVILRDGTKLPAQVLFASGEYDFSFLKVQPPHRLAHVQWADSSQVNIGDEIIAVGNSDYNNQSIMGGRVKSILQSRSSMTSDFFELDLDLNHGDSGGPILDANGRLLGMIMAKRESQENSSIAIASNKIRQQYLQLKENRG
;
A
#
# COMPACT_ATOMS: atom_id res chain seq x y z
N MET A 1 55.92 52.54 8.35
CA MET A 1 54.54 52.39 7.85
C MET A 1 54.34 50.91 7.55
N PHE A 2 53.89 50.16 8.57
CA PHE A 2 53.73 48.71 8.49
C PHE A 2 52.29 48.35 8.14
N PHE A 3 52.07 47.75 6.98
CA PHE A 3 50.78 47.21 6.56
C PHE A 3 50.61 45.79 7.11
N THR A 4 49.68 45.59 8.03
CA THR A 4 49.30 44.28 8.53
C THR A 4 48.23 43.69 7.64
N LEU A 5 48.55 42.64 6.88
CA LEU A 5 47.64 41.88 6.04
C LEU A 5 46.82 40.94 6.91
N LYS A 6 45.48 41.24 7.09
CA LYS A 6 44.54 40.33 7.75
C LYS A 6 44.08 39.26 6.77
N ILE A 7 44.55 38.05 6.94
CA ILE A 7 44.05 36.88 6.21
C ILE A 7 42.72 36.43 6.88
N ILE A 8 41.62 36.64 6.17
CA ILE A 8 40.32 36.08 6.54
C ILE A 8 40.21 34.65 5.97
N ILE A 9 40.31 33.65 6.85
CA ILE A 9 40.05 32.24 6.49
C ILE A 9 38.53 32.03 6.55
N PRO A 10 37.86 31.68 5.44
CA PRO A 10 36.46 31.33 5.49
C PRO A 10 36.31 29.98 6.22
N LEU A 11 35.59 29.99 7.35
CA LEU A 11 35.20 28.79 8.07
C LEU A 11 34.16 28.04 7.24
N ILE A 12 34.60 27.05 6.43
CA ILE A 12 33.71 26.15 5.72
C ILE A 12 33.12 25.19 6.77
N PHE A 13 31.92 25.49 7.25
CA PHE A 13 31.13 24.57 8.06
C PHE A 13 30.62 23.46 7.11
N SER A 14 31.45 22.44 6.89
CA SER A 14 31.04 21.20 6.28
C SER A 14 30.08 20.51 7.25
N LEU A 15 28.78 20.51 6.96
CA LEU A 15 27.80 19.65 7.61
C LEU A 15 28.15 18.19 7.31
N LEU A 16 29.01 17.60 8.11
CA LEU A 16 29.30 16.18 8.11
C LEU A 16 28.06 15.47 8.69
N VAL A 17 27.15 15.07 7.80
CA VAL A 17 26.13 14.07 8.17
C VAL A 17 26.91 12.79 8.54
N PRO A 18 26.73 12.21 9.73
CA PRO A 18 27.47 11.02 10.11
C PRO A 18 27.18 9.87 9.15
N LEU A 19 28.23 9.28 8.61
CA LEU A 19 28.20 8.20 7.60
C LEU A 19 27.16 7.07 7.87
N PRO A 20 26.96 6.60 9.14
CA PRO A 20 25.95 5.58 9.44
C PRO A 20 24.50 6.06 9.19
N LEU A 21 24.22 7.34 9.38
CA LEU A 21 22.88 7.91 9.14
C LEU A 21 22.59 7.99 7.62
N ALA A 22 23.58 8.37 6.82
CA ALA A 22 23.46 8.41 5.36
C ALA A 22 23.26 7.00 4.76
N LEU A 23 23.96 5.99 5.27
CA LEU A 23 23.78 4.59 4.85
C LEU A 23 22.42 4.04 5.25
N ALA A 24 21.88 4.38 6.43
CA ALA A 24 20.56 3.98 6.86
C ALA A 24 19.45 4.60 5.99
N GLN A 25 19.58 5.87 5.63
CA GLN A 25 18.63 6.56 4.73
C GLN A 25 18.64 5.95 3.31
N ASN A 26 19.80 5.66 2.75
CA ASN A 26 19.89 5.02 1.44
C ASN A 26 19.20 3.65 1.44
N ASN A 27 19.39 2.84 2.49
CA ASN A 27 18.73 1.54 2.64
C ASN A 27 17.19 1.66 2.72
N LEU A 28 16.66 2.70 3.35
CA LEU A 28 15.20 2.91 3.43
C LEU A 28 14.63 3.33 2.07
N ILE A 29 15.29 4.25 1.37
CA ILE A 29 14.90 4.68 0.02
C ILE A 29 14.86 3.48 -0.94
N ASP A 30 15.90 2.65 -0.96
CA ASP A 30 15.96 1.46 -1.80
C ASP A 30 14.83 0.49 -1.51
N ARG A 31 14.45 0.33 -0.23
CA ARG A 31 13.34 -0.54 0.20
C ARG A 31 11.98 0.01 -0.21
N ILE A 32 11.77 1.32 -0.08
CA ILE A 32 10.54 1.98 -0.55
C ILE A 32 10.43 1.82 -2.07
N GLN A 33 11.49 2.06 -2.82
CA GLN A 33 11.52 1.86 -4.28
C GLN A 33 11.27 0.40 -4.68
N HIS A 34 11.75 -0.56 -3.87
CA HIS A 34 11.43 -1.98 -4.09
C HIS A 34 9.95 -2.25 -3.84
N MET A 35 9.40 -1.70 -2.75
CA MET A 35 7.97 -1.82 -2.43
C MET A 35 7.08 -1.20 -3.51
N GLU A 36 7.45 -0.04 -4.03
CA GLU A 36 6.72 0.61 -5.13
C GLU A 36 6.56 -0.29 -6.35
N LYS A 37 7.55 -1.15 -6.66
CA LYS A 37 7.49 -2.13 -7.77
C LYS A 37 6.49 -3.25 -7.50
N SER A 38 6.09 -3.46 -6.25
CA SER A 38 5.09 -4.44 -5.84
C SER A 38 3.67 -3.87 -5.75
N ILE A 39 3.51 -2.54 -5.95
CA ILE A 39 2.20 -1.90 -6.01
C ILE A 39 1.67 -1.96 -7.45
N VAL A 40 0.43 -2.37 -7.59
CA VAL A 40 -0.28 -2.45 -8.87
C VAL A 40 -1.59 -1.67 -8.77
N THR A 41 -2.18 -1.33 -9.91
CA THR A 41 -3.53 -0.78 -9.94
C THR A 41 -4.53 -1.91 -10.20
N VAL A 42 -5.53 -2.02 -9.35
CA VAL A 42 -6.69 -2.88 -9.57
C VAL A 42 -7.77 -2.03 -10.22
N GLN A 43 -8.16 -2.40 -11.44
CA GLN A 43 -9.21 -1.72 -12.19
C GLN A 43 -10.41 -2.66 -12.33
N THR A 44 -11.58 -2.17 -11.95
CA THR A 44 -12.85 -2.86 -12.17
C THR A 44 -13.66 -2.15 -13.25
N GLU A 45 -14.30 -2.94 -14.09
CA GLU A 45 -15.14 -2.45 -15.16
C GLU A 45 -16.59 -2.80 -14.85
N LEU A 46 -17.46 -1.77 -14.85
CA LEU A 46 -18.87 -1.87 -14.53
C LEU A 46 -19.68 -1.27 -15.68
N THR A 47 -20.69 -1.97 -16.13
CA THR A 47 -21.62 -1.44 -17.14
C THR A 47 -22.94 -1.05 -16.48
N ARG A 48 -23.38 0.16 -16.71
CA ARG A 48 -24.67 0.68 -16.24
C ARG A 48 -25.50 1.18 -17.41
N MET A 49 -26.78 0.80 -17.42
CA MET A 49 -27.74 1.40 -18.36
C MET A 49 -28.06 2.82 -17.94
N MET A 50 -27.83 3.77 -18.81
CA MET A 50 -28.20 5.17 -18.64
C MET A 50 -29.71 5.35 -18.92
N GLN A 51 -30.35 6.20 -18.11
CA GLN A 51 -31.74 6.61 -18.36
C GLN A 51 -31.74 7.71 -19.44
N THR A 52 -31.44 7.32 -20.68
CA THR A 52 -31.53 8.18 -21.88
C THR A 52 -32.55 7.60 -22.85
N GLU A 53 -33.07 8.40 -23.75
CA GLU A 53 -33.93 7.92 -24.83
C GLU A 53 -33.19 8.03 -26.18
N PRO A 54 -32.86 6.91 -26.86
CA PRO A 54 -32.98 5.52 -26.36
C PRO A 54 -31.98 5.19 -25.23
N PRO A 55 -32.25 4.16 -24.39
CA PRO A 55 -31.35 3.75 -23.33
C PRO A 55 -29.99 3.35 -23.87
N ARG A 56 -28.90 3.81 -23.23
CA ARG A 56 -27.52 3.51 -23.63
C ARG A 56 -26.77 2.86 -22.49
N ALA A 57 -25.96 1.85 -22.81
CA ALA A 57 -24.99 1.28 -21.86
C ALA A 57 -23.79 2.22 -21.74
N ALA A 58 -23.39 2.54 -20.52
CA ALA A 58 -22.13 3.25 -20.23
C ALA A 58 -21.23 2.38 -19.37
N THR A 59 -19.97 2.31 -19.73
CA THR A 59 -18.94 1.61 -18.97
C THR A 59 -18.24 2.59 -18.03
N TYR A 60 -18.16 2.20 -16.76
CA TYR A 60 -17.47 2.94 -15.72
C TYR A 60 -16.30 2.12 -15.20
N TYR A 61 -15.23 2.79 -14.88
CA TYR A 61 -14.05 2.20 -14.27
C TYR A 61 -13.91 2.68 -12.83
N ARG A 62 -13.62 1.75 -11.92
CA ARG A 62 -13.13 2.07 -10.58
C ARG A 62 -11.71 1.58 -10.48
N THR A 63 -10.90 2.31 -9.74
CA THR A 63 -9.49 1.98 -9.52
C THR A 63 -9.15 2.05 -8.05
N ALA A 64 -8.27 1.16 -7.62
CA ALA A 64 -7.69 1.12 -6.30
C ALA A 64 -6.28 0.54 -6.38
N ALA A 65 -5.54 0.60 -5.30
CA ALA A 65 -4.26 -0.09 -5.20
C ALA A 65 -4.45 -1.60 -4.98
N GLY A 66 -3.42 -2.35 -5.34
CA GLY A 66 -3.23 -3.73 -4.96
C GLY A 66 -1.76 -4.01 -4.72
N LEU A 67 -1.45 -5.05 -3.94
CA LEU A 67 -0.10 -5.43 -3.58
C LEU A 67 0.23 -6.82 -4.11
N VAL A 68 1.32 -6.94 -4.82
CA VAL A 68 1.86 -8.25 -5.21
C VAL A 68 2.41 -8.93 -3.96
N ILE A 69 1.78 -10.01 -3.52
CA ILE A 69 2.20 -10.78 -2.33
C ILE A 69 2.98 -12.05 -2.67
N ASP A 70 2.95 -12.46 -3.93
CA ASP A 70 3.74 -13.58 -4.44
C ASP A 70 4.15 -13.29 -5.89
N SER A 71 5.42 -13.58 -6.22
CA SER A 71 6.00 -13.30 -7.53
C SER A 71 5.33 -14.03 -8.70
N SER A 72 4.54 -15.05 -8.43
CA SER A 72 3.75 -15.78 -9.44
C SER A 72 2.48 -15.04 -9.87
N GLY A 73 2.21 -13.84 -9.31
CA GLY A 73 1.04 -13.02 -9.64
C GLY A 73 -0.16 -13.21 -8.71
N ILE A 74 0.09 -13.40 -7.41
CA ILE A 74 -0.96 -13.25 -6.40
C ILE A 74 -0.95 -11.82 -5.88
N ILE A 75 -2.12 -11.18 -5.95
CA ILE A 75 -2.33 -9.79 -5.58
C ILE A 75 -3.33 -9.74 -4.43
N VAL A 76 -3.09 -8.89 -3.43
CA VAL A 76 -4.12 -8.55 -2.44
C VAL A 76 -4.65 -7.14 -2.72
N THR A 77 -5.96 -6.95 -2.57
CA THR A 77 -6.67 -5.66 -2.65
C THR A 77 -7.88 -5.69 -1.73
N ASN A 78 -8.59 -4.58 -1.58
CA ASN A 78 -9.83 -4.57 -0.79
C ASN A 78 -10.98 -5.28 -1.50
N THR A 79 -11.83 -5.95 -0.72
CA THR A 79 -13.03 -6.64 -1.22
C THR A 79 -14.04 -5.64 -1.79
N HIS A 80 -14.24 -4.49 -1.11
CA HIS A 80 -15.19 -3.45 -1.57
C HIS A 80 -14.83 -2.88 -2.95
N THR A 81 -13.56 -2.95 -3.36
CA THR A 81 -13.10 -2.48 -4.68
C THR A 81 -13.60 -3.39 -5.81
N ILE A 82 -13.65 -4.70 -5.57
CA ILE A 82 -13.93 -5.69 -6.60
C ILE A 82 -15.34 -6.28 -6.52
N ILE A 83 -16.06 -6.03 -5.43
CA ILE A 83 -17.40 -6.58 -5.23
C ILE A 83 -18.35 -6.14 -6.35
N HIS A 84 -19.13 -7.08 -6.86
CA HIS A 84 -20.08 -6.87 -7.97
C HIS A 84 -19.44 -6.43 -9.31
N ALA A 85 -18.11 -6.48 -9.44
CA ALA A 85 -17.46 -6.19 -10.72
C ALA A 85 -17.47 -7.43 -11.63
N PRO A 86 -18.07 -7.37 -12.83
CA PRO A 86 -18.06 -8.48 -13.77
C PRO A 86 -16.67 -8.72 -14.36
N PHE A 87 -15.85 -7.68 -14.46
CA PHE A 87 -14.48 -7.75 -14.98
C PHE A 87 -13.52 -7.04 -14.03
N ILE A 88 -12.42 -7.73 -13.72
CA ILE A 88 -11.35 -7.24 -12.86
C ILE A 88 -10.05 -7.35 -13.64
N PHE A 89 -9.29 -6.27 -13.66
CA PHE A 89 -7.98 -6.20 -14.28
C PHE A 89 -6.95 -5.71 -13.26
N VAL A 90 -5.73 -6.19 -13.41
CA VAL A 90 -4.56 -5.67 -12.71
C VAL A 90 -3.68 -5.00 -13.75
N ILE A 91 -3.31 -3.74 -13.48
CA ILE A 91 -2.40 -2.98 -14.32
C ILE A 91 -1.08 -2.90 -13.59
N LEU A 92 -0.04 -3.47 -14.18
CA LEU A 92 1.32 -3.44 -13.67
C LEU A 92 1.92 -2.04 -13.88
N ARG A 93 3.03 -1.76 -13.21
CA ARG A 93 3.70 -0.44 -13.30
C ARG A 93 4.20 -0.09 -14.72
N ASP A 94 4.48 -1.08 -15.55
CA ASP A 94 4.86 -0.91 -16.96
C ASP A 94 3.67 -0.67 -17.90
N GLY A 95 2.45 -0.58 -17.34
CA GLY A 95 1.20 -0.41 -18.09
C GLY A 95 0.58 -1.73 -18.59
N THR A 96 1.21 -2.88 -18.37
CA THR A 96 0.65 -4.17 -18.76
C THR A 96 -0.66 -4.43 -18.03
N LYS A 97 -1.77 -4.55 -18.76
CA LYS A 97 -3.11 -4.84 -18.23
C LYS A 97 -3.40 -6.35 -18.34
N LEU A 98 -3.65 -6.98 -17.21
CA LEU A 98 -3.87 -8.41 -17.07
C LEU A 98 -5.27 -8.70 -16.50
N PRO A 99 -6.04 -9.64 -17.07
CA PRO A 99 -7.28 -10.09 -16.44
C PRO A 99 -6.97 -10.81 -15.13
N ALA A 100 -7.80 -10.58 -14.12
CA ALA A 100 -7.63 -11.14 -12.79
C ALA A 100 -8.78 -12.06 -12.40
N GLN A 101 -8.45 -13.19 -11.78
CA GLN A 101 -9.39 -14.13 -11.19
C GLN A 101 -9.41 -13.94 -9.67
N VAL A 102 -10.59 -13.88 -9.06
CA VAL A 102 -10.74 -13.89 -7.61
C VAL A 102 -10.46 -15.28 -7.08
N LEU A 103 -9.48 -15.40 -6.18
CA LEU A 103 -9.14 -16.65 -5.50
C LEU A 103 -9.82 -16.78 -4.14
N PHE A 104 -10.00 -15.65 -3.47
CA PHE A 104 -10.55 -15.53 -2.13
C PHE A 104 -11.07 -14.12 -1.91
N ALA A 105 -12.17 -13.99 -1.18
CA ALA A 105 -12.71 -12.71 -0.75
C ALA A 105 -13.20 -12.81 0.69
N SER A 106 -12.72 -11.90 1.56
CA SER A 106 -13.19 -11.76 2.93
C SER A 106 -14.09 -10.54 3.04
N GLY A 107 -15.35 -10.76 3.43
CA GLY A 107 -16.24 -9.65 3.77
C GLY A 107 -15.97 -9.08 5.17
N GLU A 108 -15.48 -9.91 6.10
CA GLU A 108 -15.19 -9.50 7.48
C GLU A 108 -13.99 -8.56 7.57
N TYR A 109 -12.93 -8.86 6.81
CA TYR A 109 -11.65 -8.13 6.87
C TYR A 109 -11.44 -7.22 5.66
N ASP A 110 -12.39 -7.17 4.74
CA ASP A 110 -12.34 -6.33 3.54
C ASP A 110 -11.06 -6.49 2.71
N PHE A 111 -10.58 -7.72 2.52
CA PHE A 111 -9.52 -8.01 1.57
C PHE A 111 -9.81 -9.23 0.71
N SER A 112 -9.26 -9.23 -0.49
CA SER A 112 -9.40 -10.30 -1.49
C SER A 112 -8.07 -10.64 -2.12
N PHE A 113 -7.89 -11.92 -2.48
CA PHE A 113 -6.76 -12.36 -3.29
C PHE A 113 -7.18 -12.54 -4.73
N LEU A 114 -6.41 -11.93 -5.62
CA LEU A 114 -6.55 -12.05 -7.06
C LEU A 114 -5.37 -12.85 -7.62
N LYS A 115 -5.62 -13.58 -8.71
CA LYS A 115 -4.60 -14.24 -9.52
C LYS A 115 -4.55 -13.61 -10.89
N VAL A 116 -3.34 -13.23 -11.31
CA VAL A 116 -3.03 -12.85 -12.68
C VAL A 116 -1.98 -13.80 -13.26
N GLN A 117 -1.81 -13.78 -14.59
CA GLN A 117 -0.79 -14.51 -15.32
C GLN A 117 0.24 -13.49 -15.85
N PRO A 118 1.25 -13.10 -15.05
CA PRO A 118 2.22 -12.12 -15.49
C PRO A 118 3.22 -12.74 -16.49
N PRO A 119 3.76 -11.94 -17.42
CA PRO A 119 4.72 -12.43 -18.42
C PRO A 119 6.09 -12.80 -17.81
N HIS A 120 6.38 -12.31 -16.61
CA HIS A 120 7.59 -12.57 -15.84
C HIS A 120 7.28 -12.57 -14.34
N ARG A 121 8.23 -13.01 -13.51
CA ARG A 121 8.08 -12.96 -12.05
C ARG A 121 8.02 -11.51 -11.57
N LEU A 122 7.03 -11.21 -10.73
CA LEU A 122 6.82 -9.86 -10.21
C LEU A 122 7.65 -9.60 -8.94
N ALA A 123 8.05 -8.35 -8.75
CA ALA A 123 8.47 -7.87 -7.44
C ALA A 123 7.29 -8.01 -6.47
N HIS A 124 7.56 -8.44 -5.24
CA HIS A 124 6.51 -8.69 -4.25
C HIS A 124 6.91 -8.13 -2.89
N VAL A 125 5.92 -7.91 -2.03
CA VAL A 125 6.10 -7.31 -0.71
C VAL A 125 7.00 -8.16 0.20
N GLN A 126 7.75 -7.48 1.07
CA GLN A 126 8.39 -8.08 2.22
C GLN A 126 7.50 -7.86 3.46
N TRP A 127 7.16 -8.94 4.16
CA TRP A 127 6.26 -8.87 5.31
C TRP A 127 6.97 -8.38 6.57
N ALA A 128 6.37 -7.42 7.27
CA ALA A 128 6.69 -7.13 8.66
C ALA A 128 5.87 -8.04 9.58
N ASP A 129 6.27 -8.15 10.84
CA ASP A 129 5.46 -8.77 11.90
C ASP A 129 4.59 -7.71 12.55
N SER A 130 3.32 -7.66 12.16
CA SER A 130 2.37 -6.67 12.67
C SER A 130 1.95 -6.89 14.12
N SER A 131 2.34 -8.02 14.75
CA SER A 131 2.12 -8.25 16.19
C SER A 131 3.05 -7.44 17.09
N GLN A 132 4.14 -6.90 16.53
CA GLN A 132 5.13 -6.10 17.24
C GLN A 132 4.83 -4.59 17.22
N VAL A 133 3.72 -4.20 16.57
CA VAL A 133 3.31 -2.78 16.47
C VAL A 133 2.84 -2.25 17.80
N ASN A 134 3.27 -1.03 18.10
CA ASN A 134 2.83 -0.28 19.27
C ASN A 134 2.13 1.02 18.86
N ILE A 135 1.27 1.54 19.72
CA ILE A 135 0.68 2.87 19.57
C ILE A 135 1.80 3.91 19.59
N GLY A 136 1.79 4.81 18.62
CA GLY A 136 2.82 5.84 18.42
C GLY A 136 3.93 5.45 17.44
N ASP A 137 4.03 4.19 17.01
CA ASP A 137 5.02 3.77 16.02
C ASP A 137 4.84 4.56 14.71
N GLU A 138 5.98 5.00 14.15
CA GLU A 138 6.02 5.69 12.87
C GLU A 138 5.77 4.71 11.72
N ILE A 139 4.95 5.14 10.77
CA ILE A 139 4.62 4.37 9.57
C ILE A 139 4.74 5.23 8.32
N ILE A 140 4.90 4.57 7.20
CA ILE A 140 4.87 5.18 5.87
C ILE A 140 3.72 4.54 5.10
N ALA A 141 2.79 5.38 4.62
CA ALA A 141 1.75 4.95 3.68
C ALA A 141 2.17 5.32 2.25
N VAL A 142 1.87 4.43 1.30
CA VAL A 142 2.05 4.71 -0.11
C VAL A 142 0.69 4.62 -0.80
N GLY A 143 0.16 5.78 -1.17
CA GLY A 143 -1.10 5.89 -1.90
C GLY A 143 -0.92 5.67 -3.41
N ASN A 144 -1.99 5.32 -4.08
CA ASN A 144 -2.06 5.15 -5.54
C ASN A 144 -3.32 5.85 -6.12
N SER A 145 -3.70 6.97 -5.51
CA SER A 145 -4.88 7.75 -5.91
C SER A 145 -4.78 8.33 -7.32
N ASP A 146 -3.55 8.48 -7.82
CA ASP A 146 -3.29 9.01 -9.16
C ASP A 146 -2.39 8.02 -9.93
N TYR A 147 -2.84 7.48 -11.05
CA TYR A 147 -2.21 6.42 -11.85
C TYR A 147 -0.70 6.56 -12.09
N ASN A 148 -0.19 7.80 -12.02
CA ASN A 148 1.20 8.14 -12.31
C ASN A 148 1.95 8.79 -11.13
N ASN A 149 1.25 9.16 -10.05
CA ASN A 149 1.85 9.83 -8.89
C ASN A 149 1.47 9.09 -7.61
N GLN A 150 2.34 8.20 -7.16
CA GLN A 150 2.22 7.62 -5.82
C GLN A 150 2.49 8.72 -4.79
N SER A 151 1.58 8.89 -3.84
CA SER A 151 1.79 9.76 -2.69
C SER A 151 2.45 8.98 -1.56
N ILE A 152 3.57 9.48 -1.04
CA ILE A 152 4.23 8.92 0.14
C ILE A 152 3.87 9.82 1.32
N MET A 153 3.27 9.26 2.34
CA MET A 153 2.79 9.96 3.52
C MET A 153 3.38 9.32 4.78
N GLY A 154 3.93 10.15 5.66
CA GLY A 154 4.35 9.73 7.00
C GLY A 154 3.21 9.91 8.01
N GLY A 155 3.06 8.97 8.93
CA GLY A 155 2.07 9.01 9.99
C GLY A 155 2.46 8.13 11.16
N ARG A 156 1.50 7.91 12.07
CA ARG A 156 1.69 7.09 13.27
C ARG A 156 0.51 6.15 13.48
N VAL A 157 0.78 5.06 14.18
CA VAL A 157 -0.28 4.18 14.70
C VAL A 157 -0.97 4.89 15.87
N LYS A 158 -2.27 5.15 15.71
CA LYS A 158 -3.10 5.86 16.69
C LYS A 158 -3.76 4.90 17.67
N SER A 159 -4.25 3.78 17.19
CA SER A 159 -4.80 2.70 18.00
C SER A 159 -4.66 1.33 17.30
N ILE A 160 -4.75 0.27 18.10
CA ILE A 160 -4.69 -1.12 17.67
C ILE A 160 -6.06 -1.73 17.97
N LEU A 161 -6.72 -2.24 16.91
CA LEU A 161 -8.07 -2.73 16.97
C LEU A 161 -8.10 -4.25 16.75
N GLN A 162 -8.93 -4.94 17.51
CA GLN A 162 -9.17 -6.38 17.39
C GLN A 162 -10.61 -6.63 16.97
N SER A 163 -10.85 -7.61 16.12
CA SER A 163 -12.19 -8.11 15.90
C SER A 163 -12.65 -8.93 17.12
N ARG A 164 -13.96 -9.06 17.33
CA ARG A 164 -14.50 -9.85 18.45
C ARG A 164 -14.13 -11.34 18.38
N SER A 165 -13.74 -11.82 17.22
CA SER A 165 -13.39 -13.23 16.94
C SER A 165 -11.88 -13.50 16.95
N SER A 166 -11.04 -12.49 17.16
CA SER A 166 -9.57 -12.60 17.03
C SER A 166 -8.85 -12.36 18.35
N MET A 167 -7.83 -13.16 18.61
CA MET A 167 -6.88 -12.97 19.72
C MET A 167 -5.68 -12.10 19.30
N THR A 168 -5.61 -11.68 18.04
CA THR A 168 -4.51 -10.88 17.47
C THR A 168 -5.03 -9.52 17.00
N SER A 169 -4.12 -8.57 16.82
CA SER A 169 -4.42 -7.28 16.20
C SER A 169 -4.84 -7.49 14.75
N ASP A 170 -6.06 -7.11 14.39
CA ASP A 170 -6.58 -7.28 13.04
C ASP A 170 -6.50 -6.00 12.23
N PHE A 171 -6.58 -4.83 12.90
CA PHE A 171 -6.59 -3.53 12.26
C PHE A 171 -5.77 -2.50 13.04
N PHE A 172 -5.28 -1.50 12.33
CA PHE A 172 -4.66 -0.30 12.89
C PHE A 172 -5.48 0.92 12.53
N GLU A 173 -5.73 1.79 13.50
CA GLU A 173 -6.11 3.17 13.24
C GLU A 173 -4.84 4.01 13.10
N LEU A 174 -4.78 4.80 12.06
CA LEU A 174 -3.61 5.59 11.67
C LEU A 174 -3.94 7.07 11.72
N ASP A 175 -2.97 7.87 12.12
CA ASP A 175 -3.03 9.34 12.04
C ASP A 175 -2.63 9.79 10.63
N LEU A 176 -3.51 9.52 9.67
CA LEU A 176 -3.33 9.83 8.25
C LEU A 176 -4.64 10.23 7.61
N ASP A 177 -4.59 11.25 6.77
CA ASP A 177 -5.69 11.66 5.89
C ASP A 177 -5.49 11.07 4.50
N LEU A 178 -6.09 9.90 4.27
CA LEU A 178 -6.00 9.17 3.01
C LEU A 178 -7.12 9.60 2.04
N ASN A 179 -6.85 9.50 0.75
CA ASN A 179 -7.79 9.85 -0.31
C ASN A 179 -8.51 8.63 -0.88
N HIS A 180 -9.61 8.86 -1.60
CA HIS A 180 -10.20 7.83 -2.45
C HIS A 180 -9.19 7.36 -3.49
N GLY A 181 -9.01 6.04 -3.61
CA GLY A 181 -8.00 5.42 -4.49
C GLY A 181 -6.74 4.94 -3.77
N ASP A 182 -6.47 5.39 -2.55
CA ASP A 182 -5.37 4.88 -1.72
C ASP A 182 -5.70 3.51 -1.10
N SER A 183 -7.00 3.12 -1.08
CA SER A 183 -7.43 1.78 -0.65
C SER A 183 -6.65 0.68 -1.36
N GLY A 184 -6.19 -0.32 -0.60
CA GLY A 184 -5.31 -1.40 -1.07
C GLY A 184 -3.83 -1.04 -1.11
N GLY A 185 -3.44 0.21 -0.84
CA GLY A 185 -2.05 0.65 -0.72
C GLY A 185 -1.36 0.12 0.53
N PRO A 186 -0.02 0.04 0.54
CA PRO A 186 0.75 -0.48 1.67
C PRO A 186 0.90 0.54 2.79
N ILE A 187 0.89 0.02 4.02
CA ILE A 187 1.45 0.66 5.21
C ILE A 187 2.76 -0.05 5.53
N LEU A 188 3.84 0.71 5.62
CA LEU A 188 5.20 0.21 5.81
C LEU A 188 5.73 0.54 7.21
N ASP A 189 6.55 -0.35 7.75
CA ASP A 189 7.36 -0.08 8.92
C ASP A 189 8.58 0.80 8.55
N ALA A 190 9.36 1.22 9.54
CA ALA A 190 10.59 2.00 9.36
C ALA A 190 11.66 1.28 8.51
N ASN A 191 11.50 -0.02 8.25
CA ASN A 191 12.36 -0.81 7.38
C ASN A 191 11.81 -0.99 5.96
N GLY A 192 10.70 -0.33 5.60
CA GLY A 192 10.06 -0.47 4.29
C GLY A 192 9.38 -1.83 4.06
N ARG A 193 9.07 -2.59 5.13
CA ARG A 193 8.34 -3.87 5.04
C ARG A 193 6.84 -3.64 5.25
N LEU A 194 6.02 -4.47 4.65
CA LEU A 194 4.56 -4.39 4.72
C LEU A 194 4.06 -4.68 6.14
N LEU A 195 3.59 -3.64 6.81
CA LEU A 195 3.00 -3.69 8.15
C LEU A 195 1.48 -3.85 8.10
N GLY A 196 0.86 -3.33 7.06
CA GLY A 196 -0.58 -3.39 6.83
C GLY A 196 -0.98 -2.93 5.43
N MET A 197 -2.27 -3.01 5.14
CA MET A 197 -2.87 -2.55 3.89
C MET A 197 -3.98 -1.54 4.21
N ILE A 198 -4.00 -0.42 3.51
CA ILE A 198 -5.03 0.61 3.64
C ILE A 198 -6.40 -0.01 3.33
N MET A 199 -7.35 0.18 4.25
CA MET A 199 -8.73 -0.27 4.07
C MET A 199 -9.66 0.88 3.72
N ALA A 200 -9.74 1.90 4.58
CA ALA A 200 -10.66 3.01 4.40
C ALA A 200 -10.25 4.22 5.24
N LYS A 201 -10.73 5.41 4.82
CA LYS A 201 -10.77 6.60 5.64
C LYS A 201 -11.96 6.54 6.61
N ARG A 202 -11.80 7.02 7.84
CA ARG A 202 -12.92 7.23 8.77
C ARG A 202 -13.54 8.60 8.51
N GLU A 203 -14.69 8.63 7.86
CA GLU A 203 -15.39 9.89 7.52
C GLU A 203 -15.81 10.72 8.76
N SER A 204 -15.94 10.08 9.92
CA SER A 204 -16.38 10.72 11.16
C SER A 204 -15.25 11.40 11.96
N GLN A 205 -13.99 11.27 11.55
CA GLN A 205 -12.82 11.82 12.24
C GLN A 205 -11.80 12.34 11.24
N GLU A 206 -11.38 13.58 11.41
CA GLU A 206 -10.26 14.15 10.66
C GLU A 206 -8.97 13.36 10.95
N ASN A 207 -8.13 13.19 9.95
CA ASN A 207 -6.85 12.48 10.03
C ASN A 207 -6.98 11.08 10.69
N SER A 208 -7.98 10.30 10.25
CA SER A 208 -8.17 8.95 10.76
C SER A 208 -8.44 7.98 9.62
N SER A 209 -7.58 6.98 9.51
CA SER A 209 -7.68 5.94 8.49
C SER A 209 -7.48 4.57 9.14
N ILE A 210 -8.05 3.54 8.53
CA ILE A 210 -7.95 2.16 9.00
C ILE A 210 -7.11 1.34 8.03
N ALA A 211 -6.19 0.56 8.58
CA ALA A 211 -5.42 -0.43 7.83
C ALA A 211 -5.63 -1.83 8.40
N ILE A 212 -5.60 -2.82 7.53
CA ILE A 212 -5.64 -4.25 7.88
C ILE A 212 -4.22 -4.68 8.21
N ALA A 213 -4.02 -5.35 9.34
CA ALA A 213 -2.71 -5.82 9.79
C ALA A 213 -2.13 -6.90 8.83
N SER A 214 -0.83 -6.80 8.53
CA SER A 214 -0.16 -7.68 7.57
C SER A 214 -0.20 -9.16 7.96
N ASN A 215 -0.08 -9.48 9.26
CA ASN A 215 -0.15 -10.86 9.74
C ASN A 215 -1.49 -11.52 9.43
N LYS A 216 -2.60 -10.75 9.46
CA LYS A 216 -3.93 -11.26 9.12
C LYS A 216 -4.01 -11.66 7.64
N ILE A 217 -3.52 -10.79 6.76
CA ILE A 217 -3.48 -11.06 5.32
C ILE A 217 -2.57 -12.25 5.03
N ARG A 218 -1.37 -12.27 5.64
CA ARG A 218 -0.38 -13.35 5.47
C ARG A 218 -0.90 -14.70 5.94
N GLN A 219 -1.56 -14.75 7.10
CA GLN A 219 -2.15 -15.97 7.63
C GLN A 219 -3.16 -16.58 6.64
N GLN A 220 -4.08 -15.76 6.14
CA GLN A 220 -5.08 -16.21 5.17
C GLN A 220 -4.47 -16.65 3.84
N TYR A 221 -3.40 -15.97 3.40
CA TYR A 221 -2.66 -16.36 2.20
C TYR A 221 -2.00 -17.74 2.37
N LEU A 222 -1.37 -18.01 3.51
CA LEU A 222 -0.75 -19.33 3.79
C LEU A 222 -1.79 -20.44 3.81
N GLN A 223 -2.95 -20.24 4.44
CA GLN A 223 -4.07 -21.20 4.42
C GLN A 223 -4.57 -21.45 2.99
N LEU A 224 -4.65 -20.40 2.15
CA LEU A 224 -5.04 -20.56 0.75
C LEU A 224 -4.04 -21.42 -0.03
N LYS A 225 -2.75 -21.30 0.26
CA LYS A 225 -1.70 -22.13 -0.38
C LYS A 225 -1.80 -23.59 0.04
N GLU A 226 -1.98 -23.86 1.33
CA GLU A 226 -2.12 -25.25 1.87
C GLU A 226 -3.33 -25.96 1.28
N ASN A 227 -4.45 -25.27 1.09
CA ASN A 227 -5.68 -25.86 0.54
C ASN A 227 -5.64 -26.08 -0.99
N ARG A 228 -4.59 -25.64 -1.68
CA ARG A 228 -4.44 -25.75 -3.15
C ARG A 228 -3.26 -26.60 -3.61
N GLY A 229 -2.41 -27.04 -2.68
CA GLY A 229 -1.33 -28.01 -2.91
C GLY A 229 -1.80 -29.41 -2.67
#